data_bd0ca2fc7cf2c12b305944f796173109
#
_entry.id   bd0ca2fc7cf2c12b305944f796173109
#
_cell.length_a   1.000
_cell.length_b   1.000
_cell.length_c   1.000
_cell.angle_alpha   90.00
_cell.angle_beta   90.00
_cell.angle_gamma   90.00
#
_symmetry.space_group_name_H-M   'P 1'
#
loop_
_entity.id
_entity.type
_entity.pdbx_description
1 polymer ?
#
loop_
_entity_poly.entity_id
_entity_poly.type
_entity_poly.pdbx_seq_one_letter_code
_entity_poly.pdbx_strand_id
1 'polypeptide(L)'
;MLPDIANVLMQTHGLTSSGPPTLIAFMSLLAYADAVIEQHVDIDLVECDSLRGHEEIIPNNLDERIKKILNMGFYKPIIVDATTMVILDGHHKWAAARVLELDKVPVVSVDYLGDTSIIVDVWPNCGKDSITKHEVIEMGLSEGVLPPKTSRHSFAFEVPEIQIPLATLKS
;
A
#
# COMPACT_ATOMS: atom_id res chain seq x y z
N MET A 1 -15.65 -23.43 9.98
CA MET A 1 -14.95 -24.65 10.46
C MET A 1 -13.68 -24.73 9.64
N LEU A 2 -12.56 -24.26 10.20
CA LEU A 2 -11.24 -24.30 9.54
C LEU A 2 -10.77 -25.77 9.46
N PRO A 3 -10.24 -26.21 8.34
CA PRO A 3 -9.67 -27.57 8.27
C PRO A 3 -8.48 -27.69 9.22
N ASP A 4 -8.36 -28.85 9.83
CA ASP A 4 -7.28 -29.18 10.76
C ASP A 4 -5.93 -29.17 10.00
N ILE A 5 -5.21 -28.05 10.12
CA ILE A 5 -3.94 -27.77 9.43
C ILE A 5 -2.88 -28.83 9.76
N ALA A 6 -2.95 -29.42 10.96
CA ALA A 6 -2.04 -30.48 11.37
C ALA A 6 -2.20 -31.74 10.50
N ASN A 7 -3.42 -32.06 10.07
CA ASN A 7 -3.70 -33.22 9.24
C ASN A 7 -3.26 -33.04 7.77
N VAL A 8 -3.31 -31.81 7.26
CA VAL A 8 -2.86 -31.52 5.89
C VAL A 8 -1.34 -31.60 5.77
N LEU A 9 -0.61 -31.13 6.77
CA LEU A 9 0.87 -31.20 6.81
C LEU A 9 1.43 -32.60 6.99
N MET A 10 0.71 -33.49 7.72
CA MET A 10 1.13 -34.89 7.85
C MET A 10 1.03 -35.68 6.53
N GLN A 11 0.09 -35.32 5.66
CA GLN A 11 -0.09 -36.00 4.38
C GLN A 11 0.94 -35.60 3.31
N THR A 12 1.49 -34.38 3.37
CA THR A 12 2.40 -33.86 2.34
C THR A 12 3.87 -34.23 2.56
N HIS A 13 4.28 -34.58 3.80
CA HIS A 13 5.67 -34.84 4.13
C HIS A 13 6.01 -36.25 4.65
N GLY A 14 5.05 -37.18 4.58
CA GLY A 14 5.33 -38.62 4.87
C GLY A 14 5.82 -38.90 6.30
N LEU A 15 5.51 -38.05 7.29
CA LEU A 15 5.91 -38.16 8.66
C LEU A 15 4.97 -39.15 9.40
N THR A 16 5.42 -40.37 9.66
CA THR A 16 4.69 -41.32 10.49
C THR A 16 4.83 -40.93 11.97
N SER A 17 3.71 -40.89 12.67
CA SER A 17 3.61 -40.47 14.06
C SER A 17 4.16 -41.50 15.01
N SER A 18 5.34 -41.28 15.58
CA SER A 18 5.72 -41.87 16.86
C SER A 18 6.83 -41.05 17.53
N GLY A 19 6.48 -39.88 18.04
CA GLY A 19 7.35 -39.05 18.87
C GLY A 19 6.84 -37.61 19.00
N PRO A 20 7.19 -36.90 20.09
CA PRO A 20 6.87 -35.48 20.17
C PRO A 20 7.59 -34.73 19.04
N PRO A 21 6.95 -33.70 18.43
CA PRO A 21 7.56 -32.92 17.36
C PRO A 21 8.87 -32.32 17.86
N THR A 22 9.94 -32.51 17.10
CA THR A 22 11.24 -31.95 17.43
C THR A 22 11.16 -30.41 17.37
N LEU A 23 11.96 -29.70 18.17
CA LEU A 23 12.04 -28.25 18.19
C LEU A 23 12.22 -27.67 16.77
N ILE A 24 12.94 -28.39 15.91
CA ILE A 24 13.16 -28.04 14.50
C ILE A 24 11.85 -28.06 13.70
N ALA A 25 10.99 -29.08 13.91
CA ALA A 25 9.68 -29.14 13.23
C ALA A 25 8.75 -28.03 13.69
N PHE A 26 8.82 -27.66 14.97
CA PHE A 26 8.03 -26.56 15.53
C PHE A 26 8.52 -25.19 15.02
N MET A 27 9.84 -24.99 14.93
CA MET A 27 10.45 -23.79 14.36
C MET A 27 10.15 -23.65 12.84
N SER A 28 10.16 -24.76 12.11
CA SER A 28 9.77 -24.78 10.70
C SER A 28 8.28 -24.50 10.50
N LEU A 29 7.42 -24.96 11.40
CA LEU A 29 5.99 -24.69 11.38
C LEU A 29 5.69 -23.21 11.69
N LEU A 30 6.41 -22.61 12.64
CA LEU A 30 6.31 -21.18 12.95
C LEU A 30 6.80 -20.34 11.78
N ALA A 31 7.96 -20.67 11.19
CA ALA A 31 8.48 -19.97 10.01
C ALA A 31 7.56 -20.12 8.79
N TYR A 32 6.89 -21.27 8.64
CA TYR A 32 5.89 -21.48 7.58
C TYR A 32 4.58 -20.71 7.86
N ALA A 33 4.15 -20.65 9.12
CA ALA A 33 3.00 -19.87 9.53
C ALA A 33 3.22 -18.37 9.33
N ASP A 34 4.43 -17.86 9.63
CA ASP A 34 4.82 -16.48 9.35
C ASP A 34 4.91 -16.18 7.84
N ALA A 35 5.32 -17.17 7.03
CA ALA A 35 5.39 -17.02 5.56
C ALA A 35 4.02 -17.14 4.87
N VAL A 36 3.01 -17.72 5.52
CA VAL A 36 1.64 -17.95 5.00
C VAL A 36 0.64 -16.90 5.52
N ILE A 37 1.04 -16.05 6.45
CA ILE A 37 0.29 -14.82 6.69
C ILE A 37 0.56 -13.88 5.49
N GLU A 38 -0.04 -14.18 4.35
CA GLU A 38 -0.32 -13.17 3.34
C GLU A 38 -1.05 -12.04 4.08
N GLN A 39 -0.36 -10.95 4.32
CA GLN A 39 -0.98 -9.76 4.91
C GLN A 39 -2.08 -9.35 3.94
N HIS A 40 -3.32 -9.75 4.27
CA HIS A 40 -4.48 -9.36 3.50
C HIS A 40 -4.61 -7.83 3.64
N VAL A 41 -4.26 -7.13 2.57
CA VAL A 41 -4.36 -5.68 2.51
C VAL A 41 -5.72 -5.35 1.94
N ASP A 42 -6.60 -4.76 2.74
CA ASP A 42 -7.92 -4.34 2.32
C ASP A 42 -7.82 -3.15 1.35
N ILE A 43 -8.61 -3.22 0.27
CA ILE A 43 -8.68 -2.17 -0.74
C ILE A 43 -10.10 -1.61 -0.75
N ASP A 44 -10.20 -0.33 -0.44
CA ASP A 44 -11.45 0.42 -0.46
C ASP A 44 -11.55 1.31 -1.71
N LEU A 45 -12.77 1.54 -2.19
CA LEU A 45 -13.06 2.56 -3.20
C LEU A 45 -13.56 3.81 -2.49
N VAL A 46 -12.79 4.89 -2.57
CA VAL A 46 -13.13 6.17 -1.94
C VAL A 46 -13.28 7.27 -3.00
N GLU A 47 -14.02 8.33 -2.66
CA GLU A 47 -14.17 9.49 -3.53
C GLU A 47 -12.80 10.12 -3.84
N CYS A 48 -12.53 10.37 -5.11
CA CYS A 48 -11.24 10.89 -5.57
C CYS A 48 -10.91 12.25 -4.91
N ASP A 49 -11.92 13.07 -4.68
CA ASP A 49 -11.79 14.40 -4.07
C ASP A 49 -11.63 14.37 -2.55
N SER A 50 -11.80 13.20 -1.90
CA SER A 50 -11.54 13.06 -0.47
C SER A 50 -10.05 12.99 -0.13
N LEU A 51 -9.20 12.67 -1.10
CA LEU A 51 -7.76 12.54 -0.90
C LEU A 51 -7.06 13.89 -0.85
N ARG A 52 -5.96 13.94 -0.09
CA ARG A 52 -5.13 15.13 0.12
C ARG A 52 -3.70 14.85 -0.31
N GLY A 53 -3.26 15.51 -1.37
CA GLY A 53 -1.87 15.45 -1.82
C GLY A 53 -0.98 16.41 -1.02
N HIS A 54 0.28 16.07 -0.85
CA HIS A 54 1.28 16.89 -0.19
C HIS A 54 2.56 17.12 -1.03
N GLU A 55 2.61 16.58 -2.24
CA GLU A 55 3.73 16.77 -3.17
C GLU A 55 3.25 17.24 -4.54
N GLU A 56 4.09 18.04 -5.20
CA GLU A 56 3.87 18.47 -6.57
C GLU A 56 3.92 17.32 -7.57
N ILE A 57 3.22 17.47 -8.67
CA ILE A 57 3.12 16.48 -9.75
C ILE A 57 4.14 16.79 -10.85
N ILE A 58 4.92 15.80 -11.24
CA ILE A 58 5.84 15.88 -12.38
C ILE A 58 5.05 15.60 -13.66
N PRO A 59 4.97 16.55 -14.64
CA PRO A 59 4.12 16.39 -15.82
C PRO A 59 4.39 15.10 -16.63
N ASN A 60 5.64 14.77 -16.91
CA ASN A 60 5.99 13.56 -17.66
C ASN A 60 5.54 12.27 -16.94
N ASN A 61 5.67 12.23 -15.60
CA ASN A 61 5.22 11.10 -14.82
C ASN A 61 3.69 10.99 -14.82
N LEU A 62 2.98 12.12 -14.83
CA LEU A 62 1.53 12.18 -14.94
C LEU A 62 1.07 11.57 -16.28
N ASP A 63 1.67 11.99 -17.39
CA ASP A 63 1.34 11.48 -18.72
C ASP A 63 1.54 9.96 -18.83
N GLU A 64 2.62 9.45 -18.24
CA GLU A 64 2.88 8.01 -18.20
C GLU A 64 1.81 7.27 -17.36
N ARG A 65 1.38 7.85 -16.23
CA ARG A 65 0.33 7.23 -15.38
C ARG A 65 -1.03 7.26 -16.07
N ILE A 66 -1.39 8.34 -16.75
CA ILE A 66 -2.62 8.43 -17.53
C ILE A 66 -2.64 7.31 -18.59
N LYS A 67 -1.59 7.19 -19.40
CA LYS A 67 -1.47 6.14 -20.43
C LYS A 67 -1.59 4.74 -19.84
N LYS A 68 -0.93 4.48 -18.70
CA LYS A 68 -0.95 3.18 -18.06
C LYS A 68 -2.34 2.84 -17.52
N ILE A 69 -3.01 3.80 -16.87
CA ILE A 69 -4.35 3.62 -16.33
C ILE A 69 -5.38 3.40 -17.46
N LEU A 70 -5.28 4.13 -18.57
CA LEU A 70 -6.14 3.92 -19.74
C LEU A 70 -6.00 2.51 -20.35
N ASN A 71 -4.77 1.98 -20.37
CA ASN A 71 -4.49 0.70 -20.97
C ASN A 71 -4.82 -0.50 -20.08
N MET A 72 -4.62 -0.38 -18.79
CA MET A 72 -4.68 -1.51 -17.84
C MET A 72 -5.81 -1.41 -16.82
N GLY A 73 -6.53 -0.30 -16.75
CA GLY A 73 -7.34 0.04 -15.60
C GLY A 73 -6.49 0.55 -14.44
N PHE A 74 -7.09 0.74 -13.28
CA PHE A 74 -6.34 1.11 -12.09
C PHE A 74 -5.54 -0.09 -11.59
N TYR A 75 -4.22 -0.04 -11.65
CA TYR A 75 -3.32 -1.20 -11.56
C TYR A 75 -2.64 -1.39 -10.20
N LYS A 76 -2.65 -0.38 -9.34
CA LYS A 76 -2.16 -0.42 -7.95
C LYS A 76 -2.92 0.60 -7.11
N PRO A 77 -3.33 0.29 -5.89
CA PRO A 77 -4.02 1.25 -5.02
C PRO A 77 -3.12 2.45 -4.68
N ILE A 78 -3.74 3.50 -4.20
CA ILE A 78 -3.09 4.65 -3.57
C ILE A 78 -3.00 4.33 -2.08
N ILE A 79 -1.89 4.65 -1.42
CA ILE A 79 -1.77 4.46 0.03
C ILE A 79 -2.04 5.79 0.71
N VAL A 80 -2.92 5.77 1.70
CA VAL A 80 -3.36 6.96 2.43
C VAL A 80 -3.31 6.75 3.94
N ASP A 81 -3.15 7.83 4.69
CA ASP A 81 -3.43 7.81 6.12
C ASP A 81 -4.94 7.68 6.36
N ALA A 82 -5.34 6.69 7.16
CA ALA A 82 -6.75 6.36 7.41
C ALA A 82 -7.54 7.49 8.06
N THR A 83 -6.87 8.36 8.82
CA THR A 83 -7.53 9.44 9.57
C THR A 83 -7.70 10.71 8.74
N THR A 84 -6.68 11.09 7.98
CA THR A 84 -6.62 12.40 7.30
C THR A 84 -6.82 12.31 5.79
N MET A 85 -6.77 11.11 5.22
CA MET A 85 -6.78 10.85 3.77
C MET A 85 -5.60 11.48 3.03
N VAL A 86 -4.52 11.80 3.74
CA VAL A 86 -3.27 12.29 3.14
C VAL A 86 -2.61 11.14 2.38
N ILE A 87 -2.24 11.41 1.13
CA ILE A 87 -1.62 10.44 0.24
C ILE A 87 -0.17 10.20 0.68
N LEU A 88 0.18 8.95 0.96
CA LEU A 88 1.54 8.53 1.31
C LEU A 88 2.29 7.98 0.09
N ASP A 89 1.60 7.25 -0.78
CA ASP A 89 2.09 6.83 -2.10
C ASP A 89 0.99 6.94 -3.15
N GLY A 90 1.35 7.40 -4.33
CA GLY A 90 0.44 7.41 -5.48
C GLY A 90 -0.04 8.78 -5.93
N HIS A 91 0.60 9.89 -5.57
CA HIS A 91 0.24 11.25 -6.01
C HIS A 91 -0.01 11.36 -7.53
N HIS A 92 0.88 10.78 -8.35
CA HIS A 92 0.70 10.79 -9.81
C HIS A 92 -0.47 9.92 -10.29
N LYS A 93 -0.80 8.82 -9.60
CA LYS A 93 -1.99 8.00 -9.89
C LYS A 93 -3.27 8.77 -9.55
N TRP A 94 -3.29 9.46 -8.42
CA TRP A 94 -4.39 10.32 -8.02
C TRP A 94 -4.59 11.49 -9.00
N ALA A 95 -3.51 12.19 -9.37
CA ALA A 95 -3.59 13.26 -10.36
C ALA A 95 -4.11 12.76 -11.71
N ALA A 96 -3.66 11.56 -12.15
CA ALA A 96 -4.17 10.92 -13.36
C ALA A 96 -5.66 10.57 -13.25
N ALA A 97 -6.12 10.09 -12.10
CA ALA A 97 -7.55 9.83 -11.86
C ALA A 97 -8.40 11.09 -12.02
N ARG A 98 -7.95 12.22 -11.48
CA ARG A 98 -8.63 13.52 -11.63
C ARG A 98 -8.66 13.99 -13.09
N VAL A 99 -7.57 13.84 -13.84
CA VAL A 99 -7.54 14.17 -15.28
C VAL A 99 -8.49 13.28 -16.09
N LEU A 100 -8.65 12.02 -15.69
CA LEU A 100 -9.53 11.04 -16.32
C LEU A 100 -10.99 11.15 -15.83
N GLU A 101 -11.28 12.12 -14.96
CA GLU A 101 -12.60 12.34 -14.37
C GLU A 101 -13.16 11.07 -13.74
N LEU A 102 -12.33 10.39 -12.92
CA LEU A 102 -12.77 9.27 -12.12
C LEU A 102 -13.34 9.78 -10.80
N ASP A 103 -14.55 9.32 -10.45
CA ASP A 103 -15.21 9.72 -9.20
C ASP A 103 -14.55 9.02 -8.00
N LYS A 104 -14.14 7.75 -8.18
CA LYS A 104 -13.54 6.94 -7.13
C LYS A 104 -12.15 6.45 -7.51
N VAL A 105 -11.35 6.19 -6.47
CA VAL A 105 -10.03 5.57 -6.59
C VAL A 105 -9.85 4.47 -5.56
N PRO A 106 -9.13 3.38 -5.89
CA PRO A 106 -8.80 2.34 -4.92
C PRO A 106 -7.68 2.80 -3.99
N VAL A 107 -7.90 2.64 -2.70
CA VAL A 107 -6.94 3.00 -1.65
C VAL A 107 -6.66 1.84 -0.72
N VAL A 108 -5.49 1.88 -0.11
CA VAL A 108 -5.12 1.15 1.10
C VAL A 108 -4.98 2.17 2.21
N SER A 109 -5.79 2.05 3.25
CA SER A 109 -5.76 2.94 4.40
C SER A 109 -4.88 2.36 5.49
N VAL A 110 -3.93 3.16 6.01
CA VAL A 110 -3.01 2.75 7.08
C VAL A 110 -3.06 3.71 8.27
N ASP A 111 -2.83 3.21 9.46
CA ASP A 111 -2.59 4.06 10.65
C ASP A 111 -1.18 4.65 10.59
N TYR A 112 -1.02 5.73 9.81
CA TYR A 112 0.31 6.26 9.48
C TYR A 112 1.11 6.71 10.69
N LEU A 113 0.47 7.36 11.66
CA LEU A 113 1.16 7.88 12.84
C LEU A 113 1.37 6.79 13.90
N GLY A 114 0.43 5.86 14.05
CA GLY A 114 0.47 4.81 15.07
C GLY A 114 1.31 3.61 14.68
N ASP A 115 1.37 3.26 13.38
CA ASP A 115 2.14 2.11 12.90
C ASP A 115 3.64 2.44 12.78
N THR A 116 4.44 1.94 13.71
CA THR A 116 5.90 2.15 13.75
C THR A 116 6.66 1.40 12.64
N SER A 117 6.04 0.44 11.97
CA SER A 117 6.64 -0.27 10.84
C SER A 117 6.69 0.55 9.56
N ILE A 118 5.82 1.57 9.45
CA ILE A 118 5.85 2.51 8.33
C ILE A 118 6.97 3.53 8.56
N ILE A 119 7.89 3.60 7.62
CA ILE A 119 9.04 4.52 7.70
C ILE A 119 8.89 5.59 6.63
N VAL A 120 9.17 6.84 7.00
CA VAL A 120 9.33 7.94 6.04
C VAL A 120 10.77 8.43 6.06
N ASP A 121 11.32 8.66 4.89
CA ASP A 121 12.65 9.22 4.65
C ASP A 121 12.57 10.22 3.49
N VAL A 122 13.64 10.90 3.21
CA VAL A 122 13.76 11.81 2.07
C VAL A 122 14.38 11.12 0.86
N TRP A 123 14.00 11.54 -0.33
CA TRP A 123 14.71 11.12 -1.53
C TRP A 123 16.09 11.78 -1.59
N PRO A 124 17.13 11.09 -2.10
CA PRO A 124 18.44 11.72 -2.33
C PRO A 124 18.31 12.99 -3.17
N ASN A 125 19.00 14.05 -2.75
CA ASN A 125 19.04 15.34 -3.44
C ASN A 125 17.70 16.11 -3.50
N CYS A 126 16.74 15.82 -2.61
CA CYS A 126 15.49 16.59 -2.54
C CYS A 126 15.62 17.96 -1.86
N GLY A 127 16.80 18.28 -1.31
CA GLY A 127 17.03 19.55 -0.63
C GLY A 127 16.63 19.58 0.85
N LYS A 128 16.15 18.47 1.41
CA LYS A 128 15.91 18.27 2.85
C LYS A 128 16.82 17.16 3.38
N ASP A 129 17.25 17.28 4.63
CA ASP A 129 18.08 16.28 5.31
C ASP A 129 17.21 15.17 5.95
N SER A 130 15.97 15.51 6.34
CA SER A 130 15.02 14.58 6.95
C SER A 130 13.59 15.07 6.79
N ILE A 131 12.63 14.19 6.99
CA ILE A 131 11.20 14.50 7.07
C ILE A 131 10.54 13.57 8.10
N THR A 132 9.58 14.09 8.83
CA THR A 132 8.80 13.33 9.83
C THR A 132 7.40 12.99 9.30
N LYS A 133 6.76 11.98 9.88
CA LYS A 133 5.37 11.64 9.59
C LYS A 133 4.42 12.82 9.86
N HIS A 134 4.66 13.57 10.94
CA HIS A 134 3.84 14.72 11.29
C HIS A 134 3.97 15.84 10.23
N GLU A 135 5.18 16.13 9.74
CA GLU A 135 5.38 17.10 8.66
C GLU A 135 4.64 16.70 7.38
N VAL A 136 4.60 15.41 7.04
CA VAL A 136 3.83 14.92 5.89
C VAL A 136 2.33 15.17 6.07
N ILE A 137 1.79 14.85 7.25
CA ILE A 137 0.37 15.08 7.55
C ILE A 137 0.04 16.57 7.56
N GLU A 138 0.83 17.38 8.26
CA GLU A 138 0.64 18.84 8.32
C GLU A 138 0.65 19.47 6.92
N MET A 139 1.58 19.04 6.06
CA MET A 139 1.63 19.53 4.68
C MET A 139 0.39 19.13 3.89
N GLY A 140 -0.05 17.86 3.99
CA GLY A 140 -1.27 17.39 3.30
C GLY A 140 -2.55 18.04 3.80
N LEU A 141 -2.58 18.57 5.02
CA LEU A 141 -3.70 19.31 5.61
C LEU A 141 -3.62 20.83 5.32
N SER A 142 -2.48 21.32 4.86
CA SER A 142 -2.28 22.72 4.49
C SER A 142 -2.67 22.99 3.03
N GLU A 143 -2.61 24.25 2.61
CA GLU A 143 -2.72 24.65 1.21
C GLU A 143 -1.39 24.55 0.44
N GLY A 144 -0.30 24.21 1.15
CA GLY A 144 1.04 24.09 0.58
C GLY A 144 1.29 22.70 -0.01
N VAL A 145 2.35 22.61 -0.81
CA VAL A 145 2.87 21.36 -1.34
C VAL A 145 4.39 21.33 -1.23
N LEU A 146 4.95 20.15 -1.02
CA LEU A 146 6.39 19.92 -1.09
C LEU A 146 6.85 19.74 -2.54
N PRO A 147 8.10 20.05 -2.86
CA PRO A 147 8.67 19.67 -4.15
C PRO A 147 8.47 18.19 -4.44
N PRO A 148 8.41 17.79 -5.72
CA PRO A 148 8.21 16.39 -6.08
C PRO A 148 9.36 15.52 -5.57
N LYS A 149 9.03 14.29 -5.16
CA LYS A 149 10.01 13.35 -4.59
C LYS A 149 10.72 13.91 -3.36
N THR A 150 10.00 14.56 -2.47
CA THR A 150 10.53 14.94 -1.16
C THR A 150 10.44 13.78 -0.19
N SER A 151 9.26 13.18 -0.01
CA SER A 151 9.04 12.06 0.91
C SER A 151 9.13 10.70 0.22
N ARG A 152 9.76 9.73 0.89
CA ARG A 152 9.83 8.35 0.47
C ARG A 152 9.34 7.44 1.59
N HIS A 153 8.24 6.74 1.34
CA HIS A 153 7.66 5.82 2.31
C HIS A 153 8.11 4.38 2.06
N SER A 154 8.31 3.64 3.15
CA SER A 154 8.53 2.20 3.15
C SER A 154 7.47 1.56 4.04
N PHE A 155 6.82 0.52 3.52
CA PHE A 155 5.73 -0.21 4.19
C PHE A 155 6.20 -1.62 4.50
N ALA A 156 5.69 -2.22 5.59
CA ALA A 156 5.98 -3.59 5.96
C ALA A 156 5.21 -4.62 5.12
N PHE A 157 4.28 -4.16 4.27
CA PHE A 157 3.51 -4.99 3.35
C PHE A 157 3.86 -4.68 1.90
N GLU A 158 3.61 -5.64 1.03
CA GLU A 158 3.70 -5.43 -0.42
C GLU A 158 2.39 -4.80 -0.94
N VAL A 159 2.52 -3.72 -1.73
CA VAL A 159 1.36 -3.06 -2.35
C VAL A 159 0.78 -3.98 -3.42
N PRO A 160 -0.46 -4.48 -3.25
CA PRO A 160 -1.02 -5.46 -4.17
C PRO A 160 -1.19 -4.91 -5.58
N GLU A 161 -0.96 -5.76 -6.57
CA GLU A 161 -1.35 -5.47 -7.94
C GLU A 161 -2.85 -5.72 -8.09
N ILE A 162 -3.53 -4.77 -8.74
CA ILE A 162 -4.97 -4.82 -8.97
C ILE A 162 -5.24 -4.55 -10.45
N GLN A 163 -6.47 -4.81 -10.88
CA GLN A 163 -6.93 -4.45 -12.21
C GLN A 163 -8.40 -4.04 -12.13
N ILE A 164 -8.64 -2.77 -11.77
CA ILE A 164 -10.00 -2.26 -11.65
C ILE A 164 -10.35 -1.49 -12.94
N PRO A 165 -11.41 -1.91 -13.67
CA PRO A 165 -11.87 -1.22 -14.86
C PRO A 165 -12.31 0.20 -14.55
N LEU A 166 -11.99 1.17 -15.43
CA LEU A 166 -12.32 2.57 -15.20
C LEU A 166 -13.83 2.83 -15.12
N ALA A 167 -14.64 2.00 -15.81
CA ALA A 167 -16.09 2.08 -15.71
C ALA A 167 -16.63 1.82 -14.30
N THR A 168 -15.90 1.06 -13.47
CA THR A 168 -16.26 0.82 -12.07
C THR A 168 -15.98 2.02 -11.17
N LEU A 169 -15.08 2.92 -11.62
CA LEU A 169 -14.62 4.11 -10.89
C LEU A 169 -15.34 5.40 -11.30
N LYS A 170 -16.27 5.31 -12.24
CA LYS A 170 -17.16 6.41 -12.67
C LYS A 170 -18.57 6.12 -12.16
N SER A 171 -19.19 7.13 -11.60
CA SER A 171 -20.57 7.09 -11.07
C SER A 171 -21.60 7.25 -12.17
#